data_7b0437e9545eee4713d845e7aa05613b
#
_entry.id   7b0437e9545eee4713d845e7aa05613b
#
_cell.length_a   1.000
_cell.length_b   1.000
_cell.length_c   1.000
_cell.angle_alpha   90.00
_cell.angle_beta   90.00
_cell.angle_gamma   90.00
#
_symmetry.space_group_name_H-M   'P 1'
#
loop_
_entity.id
_entity.type
_entity.pdbx_description
1 polymer ?
#
loop_
_entity_poly.entity_id
_entity_poly.type
_entity_poly.pdbx_seq_one_letter_code
_entity_poly.pdbx_strand_id
1 'polypeptide(L)'
;MAAIGLLAKEAADRELLGLMLGELGHRVEGAGRLEEALEFARERKTRAFLLVDGGGADAESLTREMIRAFPLLPVVVALKVRDASRAVALMRVGAAEVVSPPWTPEDLKASVSKGLRFQGTVLTVASAAPLTRSPIWYALSVGLFLAAGLGVASLKRVESNRAAAAMRVDRWELPVRHPAGLAFDGKALWLVEWFTQSFYALSTENTAVQLVRHLTAETPVAAAFTAEAMWTVSADGTVIRRMREEKMTPLTRYPRAAPNSAGIAFDGLYLWSLDARAKVLRKHLVDRELSVLATYKWRGAKAAGLLFDGKTLWSLDAADRRLLRHGRDRPDEIIGSVPLPEYARGDFIPAGAAWDGSRFWTVGEPTNGKGPARLVRHNVEAF
;
A
#
# COMPACT_ATOMS: atom_id res chain seq x y z
N MET A 1 1.39 32.42 -11.44
CA MET A 1 2.80 32.77 -11.78
C MET A 1 3.65 32.60 -10.52
N ALA A 2 4.68 31.75 -10.53
CA ALA A 2 5.58 31.53 -9.41
C ALA A 2 7.02 31.81 -9.85
N ALA A 3 7.86 32.31 -8.93
CA ALA A 3 9.29 32.45 -9.14
C ALA A 3 9.98 31.11 -8.78
N ILE A 4 10.77 30.55 -9.69
CA ILE A 4 11.47 29.28 -9.56
C ILE A 4 12.96 29.51 -9.67
N GLY A 5 13.73 29.05 -8.68
CA GLY A 5 15.19 29.01 -8.74
C GLY A 5 15.62 27.72 -9.46
N LEU A 6 16.25 27.83 -10.61
CA LEU A 6 16.73 26.70 -11.40
C LEU A 6 18.23 26.52 -11.18
N LEU A 7 18.63 25.41 -10.58
CA LEU A 7 20.04 25.03 -10.42
C LEU A 7 20.41 23.90 -11.38
N ALA A 8 21.26 24.20 -12.35
CA ALA A 8 21.82 23.22 -13.26
C ALA A 8 23.27 23.60 -13.63
N LYS A 9 24.20 22.64 -13.56
CA LYS A 9 25.62 22.86 -13.88
C LYS A 9 25.80 23.23 -15.36
N GLU A 10 25.07 22.57 -16.27
CA GLU A 10 25.18 22.80 -17.71
C GLU A 10 24.30 23.95 -18.16
N ALA A 11 24.87 24.81 -19.02
CA ALA A 11 24.15 25.97 -19.56
C ALA A 11 22.97 25.55 -20.45
N ALA A 12 23.14 24.48 -21.22
CA ALA A 12 22.09 23.94 -22.08
C ALA A 12 20.83 23.48 -21.30
N ASP A 13 21.03 22.86 -20.14
CA ASP A 13 19.90 22.45 -19.28
C ASP A 13 19.18 23.67 -18.67
N ARG A 14 19.95 24.70 -18.29
CA ARG A 14 19.37 25.95 -17.77
C ARG A 14 18.53 26.66 -18.84
N GLU A 15 19.00 26.70 -20.09
CA GLU A 15 18.28 27.31 -21.19
C GLU A 15 17.01 26.51 -21.53
N LEU A 16 17.12 25.18 -21.71
CA LEU A 16 16.01 24.32 -22.05
C LEU A 16 14.89 24.37 -21.00
N LEU A 17 15.24 24.09 -19.75
CA LEU A 17 14.25 24.07 -18.65
C LEU A 17 13.75 25.47 -18.33
N GLY A 18 14.58 26.51 -18.51
CA GLY A 18 14.18 27.89 -18.37
C GLY A 18 13.11 28.30 -19.36
N LEU A 19 13.27 27.92 -20.64
CA LEU A 19 12.27 28.13 -21.69
C LEU A 19 10.97 27.39 -21.38
N MET A 20 11.04 26.09 -21.09
CA MET A 20 9.87 25.27 -20.80
C MET A 20 9.08 25.80 -19.59
N LEU A 21 9.75 26.19 -18.51
CA LEU A 21 9.10 26.78 -17.35
C LEU A 21 8.55 28.18 -17.63
N GLY A 22 9.21 28.96 -18.50
CA GLY A 22 8.75 30.27 -18.97
C GLY A 22 7.45 30.16 -19.77
N GLU A 23 7.35 29.20 -20.70
CA GLU A 23 6.12 28.90 -21.44
C GLU A 23 4.96 28.45 -20.51
N LEU A 24 5.29 27.80 -19.39
CA LEU A 24 4.30 27.45 -18.36
C LEU A 24 3.89 28.64 -17.46
N GLY A 25 4.38 29.84 -17.75
CA GLY A 25 4.03 31.07 -17.04
C GLY A 25 4.77 31.26 -15.71
N HIS A 26 5.90 30.59 -15.49
CA HIS A 26 6.75 30.78 -14.34
C HIS A 26 7.89 31.80 -14.64
N ARG A 27 8.30 32.53 -13.62
CA ARG A 27 9.55 33.32 -13.69
C ARG A 27 10.70 32.44 -13.24
N VAL A 28 11.73 32.30 -14.04
CA VAL A 28 12.87 31.40 -13.78
C VAL A 28 14.14 32.23 -13.62
N GLU A 29 14.90 31.93 -12.56
CA GLU A 29 16.23 32.45 -12.32
C GLU A 29 17.21 31.28 -12.35
N GLY A 30 18.03 31.21 -13.40
CA GLY A 30 18.99 30.12 -13.63
C GLY A 30 20.31 30.36 -12.91
N ALA A 31 20.78 29.36 -12.16
CA ALA A 31 22.08 29.36 -11.47
C ALA A 31 22.95 28.20 -11.91
N GLY A 32 24.24 28.41 -12.03
CA GLY A 32 25.24 27.36 -12.29
C GLY A 32 25.83 26.76 -11.00
N ARG A 33 25.72 27.49 -9.91
CA ARG A 33 26.24 27.12 -8.58
C ARG A 33 25.17 27.26 -7.51
N LEU A 34 25.36 26.51 -6.43
CA LEU A 34 24.38 26.52 -5.30
C LEU A 34 24.30 27.89 -4.63
N GLU A 35 25.44 28.56 -4.44
CA GLU A 35 25.48 29.87 -3.80
C GLU A 35 24.62 30.89 -4.53
N GLU A 36 24.68 30.91 -5.86
CA GLU A 36 23.86 31.77 -6.72
C GLU A 36 22.36 31.47 -6.55
N ALA A 37 21.99 30.16 -6.55
CA ALA A 37 20.61 29.76 -6.37
C ALA A 37 20.05 30.16 -5.00
N LEU A 38 20.85 30.03 -3.94
CA LEU A 38 20.49 30.43 -2.58
C LEU A 38 20.37 31.94 -2.43
N GLU A 39 21.20 32.72 -3.14
CA GLU A 39 21.14 34.17 -3.18
C GLU A 39 19.85 34.66 -3.86
N PHE A 40 19.48 34.07 -4.99
CA PHE A 40 18.20 34.35 -5.63
C PHE A 40 17.01 34.07 -4.73
N ALA A 41 17.07 33.00 -3.94
CA ALA A 41 16.02 32.68 -2.98
C ALA A 41 15.88 33.72 -1.87
N ARG A 42 17.00 34.32 -1.40
CA ARG A 42 17.01 35.38 -0.39
C ARG A 42 16.45 36.68 -0.91
N GLU A 43 16.83 37.07 -2.13
CA GLU A 43 16.49 38.36 -2.68
C GLU A 43 15.09 38.43 -3.33
N ARG A 44 14.57 37.33 -3.89
CA ARG A 44 13.48 37.36 -4.87
C ARG A 44 12.34 36.40 -4.60
N LYS A 45 11.79 36.30 -3.43
CA LYS A 45 10.53 35.57 -3.15
C LYS A 45 10.36 34.27 -3.95
N THR A 46 11.44 33.50 -4.14
CA THR A 46 11.42 32.18 -4.77
C THR A 46 10.38 31.30 -4.10
N ARG A 47 9.60 30.55 -4.89
CA ARG A 47 8.50 29.71 -4.39
C ARG A 47 8.84 28.23 -4.46
N ALA A 48 9.81 27.84 -5.29
CA ALA A 48 10.32 26.49 -5.43
C ALA A 48 11.72 26.49 -6.04
N PHE A 49 12.47 25.43 -5.79
CA PHE A 49 13.70 25.14 -6.53
C PHE A 49 13.46 24.01 -7.53
N LEU A 50 14.09 24.11 -8.71
CA LEU A 50 14.28 22.99 -9.63
C LEU A 50 15.78 22.72 -9.72
N LEU A 51 16.21 21.52 -9.28
CA LEU A 51 17.60 21.05 -9.36
C LEU A 51 17.73 20.05 -10.49
N VAL A 52 18.73 20.19 -11.34
CA VAL A 52 19.04 19.18 -12.37
C VAL A 52 20.13 18.25 -11.85
N ASP A 53 19.81 16.94 -11.78
CA ASP A 53 20.77 15.90 -11.39
C ASP A 53 21.63 15.48 -12.58
N GLY A 54 22.90 15.88 -12.55
CA GLY A 54 23.90 15.53 -13.56
C GLY A 54 24.46 14.11 -13.50
N GLY A 55 23.90 13.22 -12.66
CA GLY A 55 24.35 11.82 -12.56
C GLY A 55 25.45 11.52 -11.52
N GLY A 56 25.94 12.54 -10.78
CA GLY A 56 26.94 12.40 -9.71
C GLY A 56 26.32 12.34 -8.28
N ALA A 57 27.11 12.03 -7.26
CA ALA A 57 26.67 12.01 -5.84
C ALA A 57 26.21 13.38 -5.31
N ASP A 58 26.45 14.44 -6.07
CA ASP A 58 26.22 15.82 -5.64
C ASP A 58 24.75 16.20 -5.46
N ALA A 59 23.81 15.61 -6.22
CA ALA A 59 22.41 16.05 -6.18
C ALA A 59 21.74 15.82 -4.83
N GLU A 60 22.07 14.74 -4.13
CA GLU A 60 21.57 14.49 -2.77
C GLU A 60 22.12 15.52 -1.77
N SER A 61 23.41 15.86 -1.87
CA SER A 61 24.05 16.88 -1.03
C SER A 61 23.43 18.24 -1.28
N LEU A 62 23.31 18.64 -2.57
CA LEU A 62 22.69 19.88 -2.99
C LEU A 62 21.24 19.99 -2.52
N THR A 63 20.45 18.90 -2.65
CA THR A 63 19.07 18.86 -2.16
C THR A 63 19.01 19.10 -0.65
N ARG A 64 19.89 18.45 0.15
CA ARG A 64 19.94 18.66 1.61
C ARG A 64 20.33 20.08 1.97
N GLU A 65 21.29 20.66 1.27
CA GLU A 65 21.76 22.03 1.52
C GLU A 65 20.69 23.07 1.19
N MET A 66 19.97 22.89 0.05
CA MET A 66 18.84 23.75 -0.30
C MET A 66 17.72 23.69 0.74
N ILE A 67 17.38 22.47 1.21
CA ILE A 67 16.36 22.28 2.26
C ILE A 67 16.81 22.87 3.60
N ARG A 68 18.10 22.73 3.96
CA ARG A 68 18.63 23.34 5.17
C ARG A 68 18.58 24.87 5.12
N ALA A 69 18.93 25.44 3.97
CA ALA A 69 18.94 26.89 3.79
C ALA A 69 17.51 27.48 3.76
N PHE A 70 16.57 26.76 3.14
CA PHE A 70 15.17 27.19 2.96
C PHE A 70 14.19 26.05 3.20
N PRO A 71 13.91 25.69 4.48
CA PRO A 71 13.09 24.51 4.81
C PRO A 71 11.64 24.55 4.29
N LEU A 72 11.13 25.75 3.97
CA LEU A 72 9.78 25.95 3.45
C LEU A 72 9.69 25.98 1.92
N LEU A 73 10.81 25.98 1.23
CA LEU A 73 10.81 25.96 -0.24
C LEU A 73 10.95 24.53 -0.74
N PRO A 74 9.99 24.04 -1.52
CA PRO A 74 10.07 22.72 -2.11
C PRO A 74 11.21 22.64 -3.13
N VAL A 75 11.93 21.52 -3.11
CA VAL A 75 12.97 21.18 -4.08
C VAL A 75 12.43 20.09 -4.99
N VAL A 76 12.27 20.40 -6.28
CA VAL A 76 11.94 19.44 -7.33
C VAL A 76 13.26 19.04 -8.01
N VAL A 77 13.48 17.76 -8.28
CA VAL A 77 14.71 17.29 -8.94
C VAL A 77 14.40 16.72 -10.31
N ALA A 78 15.08 17.20 -11.36
CA ALA A 78 15.02 16.69 -12.71
C ALA A 78 16.20 15.75 -12.98
N LEU A 79 15.95 14.48 -13.23
CA LEU A 79 16.97 13.49 -13.57
C LEU A 79 17.34 13.60 -15.06
N LYS A 80 18.63 13.46 -15.39
CA LYS A 80 19.10 13.34 -16.79
C LYS A 80 18.95 11.93 -17.36
N VAL A 81 18.96 10.94 -16.48
CA VAL A 81 18.79 9.52 -16.86
C VAL A 81 17.65 8.93 -16.04
N ARG A 82 16.84 8.10 -16.68
CA ARG A 82 15.74 7.40 -15.98
C ARG A 82 16.33 6.36 -15.02
N ASP A 83 16.33 6.68 -13.72
CA ASP A 83 16.83 5.83 -12.65
C ASP A 83 15.89 5.89 -11.45
N ALA A 84 15.13 4.80 -11.26
CA ALA A 84 14.16 4.69 -10.18
C ALA A 84 14.81 4.65 -8.80
N SER A 85 16.00 4.03 -8.67
CA SER A 85 16.72 3.94 -7.40
C SER A 85 17.19 5.31 -6.94
N ARG A 86 17.67 6.11 -7.90
CA ARG A 86 18.12 7.48 -7.68
C ARG A 86 16.95 8.41 -7.34
N ALA A 87 15.82 8.26 -8.04
CA ALA A 87 14.61 9.01 -7.69
C ALA A 87 14.17 8.76 -6.25
N VAL A 88 14.16 7.50 -5.80
CA VAL A 88 13.85 7.13 -4.41
C VAL A 88 14.87 7.70 -3.42
N ALA A 89 16.16 7.68 -3.74
CA ALA A 89 17.19 8.26 -2.88
C ALA A 89 16.99 9.78 -2.69
N LEU A 90 16.70 10.51 -3.77
CA LEU A 90 16.42 11.95 -3.74
C LEU A 90 15.14 12.28 -2.94
N MET A 91 14.08 11.49 -3.11
CA MET A 91 12.87 11.64 -2.30
C MET A 91 13.13 11.40 -0.80
N ARG A 92 13.99 10.44 -0.45
CA ARG A 92 14.39 10.17 0.95
C ARG A 92 15.17 11.30 1.59
N VAL A 93 15.95 12.05 0.82
CA VAL A 93 16.68 13.22 1.35
C VAL A 93 15.82 14.48 1.40
N GLY A 94 14.56 14.40 0.96
CA GLY A 94 13.56 15.45 1.14
C GLY A 94 13.16 16.20 -0.14
N ALA A 95 13.52 15.72 -1.33
CA ALA A 95 12.98 16.27 -2.57
C ALA A 95 11.44 16.18 -2.55
N ALA A 96 10.78 17.27 -2.92
CA ALA A 96 9.32 17.34 -2.96
C ALA A 96 8.74 16.53 -4.11
N GLU A 97 9.49 16.41 -5.22
CA GLU A 97 9.14 15.63 -6.40
C GLU A 97 10.39 15.35 -7.24
N VAL A 98 10.34 14.27 -8.04
CA VAL A 98 11.42 13.90 -8.98
C VAL A 98 10.85 13.69 -10.38
N VAL A 99 11.41 14.37 -11.37
CA VAL A 99 11.02 14.27 -12.79
C VAL A 99 12.04 13.45 -13.56
N SER A 100 11.58 12.42 -14.27
CA SER A 100 12.44 11.58 -15.12
C SER A 100 12.37 12.01 -16.60
N PRO A 101 13.44 11.82 -17.38
CA PRO A 101 13.44 12.11 -18.81
C PRO A 101 12.55 11.10 -19.58
N PRO A 102 12.03 11.46 -20.79
CA PRO A 102 12.20 12.76 -21.44
C PRO A 102 11.37 13.83 -20.72
N TRP A 103 11.92 15.03 -20.53
CA TRP A 103 11.20 16.12 -19.90
C TRP A 103 10.21 16.71 -20.89
N THR A 104 8.92 16.60 -20.59
CA THR A 104 7.86 17.27 -21.34
C THR A 104 7.33 18.48 -20.57
N PRO A 105 6.77 19.50 -21.25
CA PRO A 105 6.14 20.63 -20.56
C PRO A 105 5.04 20.18 -19.59
N GLU A 106 4.28 19.14 -19.94
CA GLU A 106 3.20 18.58 -19.12
C GLU A 106 3.74 17.95 -17.82
N ASP A 107 4.81 17.14 -17.92
CA ASP A 107 5.43 16.50 -16.74
C ASP A 107 6.05 17.54 -15.82
N LEU A 108 6.75 18.53 -16.37
CA LEU A 108 7.31 19.63 -15.59
C LEU A 108 6.20 20.45 -14.90
N LYS A 109 5.11 20.75 -15.63
CA LYS A 109 3.95 21.45 -15.06
C LYS A 109 3.35 20.67 -13.90
N ALA A 110 3.14 19.37 -14.08
CA ALA A 110 2.57 18.51 -13.03
C ALA A 110 3.47 18.48 -11.80
N SER A 111 4.78 18.26 -11.99
CA SER A 111 5.73 18.11 -10.88
C SER A 111 6.01 19.42 -10.15
N VAL A 112 6.13 20.53 -10.86
CA VAL A 112 6.28 21.85 -10.23
C VAL A 112 5.01 22.24 -9.49
N SER A 113 3.82 21.98 -10.08
CA SER A 113 2.55 22.25 -9.41
C SER A 113 2.38 21.41 -8.12
N LYS A 114 2.81 20.15 -8.15
CA LYS A 114 2.82 19.26 -7.01
C LYS A 114 3.82 19.74 -5.94
N GLY A 115 5.03 20.13 -6.36
CA GLY A 115 6.02 20.74 -5.47
C GLY A 115 5.49 22.01 -4.80
N LEU A 116 4.87 22.91 -5.56
CA LEU A 116 4.29 24.15 -5.03
C LEU A 116 3.12 23.94 -4.04
N ARG A 117 2.45 22.79 -4.10
CA ARG A 117 1.42 22.38 -3.12
C ARG A 117 2.02 21.70 -1.89
N PHE A 118 3.30 21.36 -1.93
CA PHE A 118 4.01 20.74 -0.81
C PHE A 118 4.17 21.75 0.30
N GLN A 119 3.28 21.70 1.29
CA GLN A 119 3.46 22.40 2.57
C GLN A 119 4.27 21.45 3.44
N GLY A 120 5.58 21.68 3.51
CA GLY A 120 6.46 20.95 4.40
C GLY A 120 5.95 21.08 5.83
N THR A 121 5.61 19.95 6.46
CA THR A 121 5.35 19.92 7.91
C THR A 121 6.68 20.14 8.61
N VAL A 122 7.01 21.38 8.87
CA VAL A 122 8.17 21.72 9.69
C VAL A 122 7.82 21.38 11.13
N LEU A 123 8.34 20.25 11.61
CA LEU A 123 8.54 20.06 13.03
C LEU A 123 9.61 21.07 13.47
N THR A 124 9.18 22.27 13.83
CA THR A 124 10.01 23.22 14.54
C THR A 124 10.35 22.61 15.89
N VAL A 125 11.51 21.97 15.97
CA VAL A 125 12.18 21.79 17.25
C VAL A 125 12.61 23.23 17.65
N ALA A 126 11.78 23.86 18.45
CA ALA A 126 12.12 25.14 19.06
C ALA A 126 13.40 24.91 19.87
N SER A 127 14.50 25.53 19.44
CA SER A 127 15.70 25.66 20.24
C SER A 127 15.33 26.36 21.56
N ALA A 128 15.32 25.58 22.63
CA ALA A 128 15.03 26.10 23.97
C ALA A 128 16.17 27.01 24.39
N ALA A 129 15.89 28.31 24.42
CA ALA A 129 16.72 29.23 25.17
C ALA A 129 16.72 28.84 26.66
N PRO A 130 17.82 29.04 27.40
CA PRO A 130 17.90 28.60 28.80
C PRO A 130 16.89 29.42 29.66
N LEU A 131 15.84 28.74 30.10
CA LEU A 131 14.84 29.29 30.99
C LEU A 131 15.42 29.45 32.40
N THR A 132 15.41 30.66 32.91
CA THR A 132 15.74 30.99 34.28
C THR A 132 14.83 30.23 35.26
N ARG A 133 15.43 29.69 36.32
CA ARG A 133 14.82 28.81 37.32
C ARG A 133 13.71 29.52 38.12
N SER A 134 12.44 29.33 37.74
CA SER A 134 11.29 29.62 38.59
C SER A 134 10.41 28.38 38.69
N PRO A 135 10.03 27.91 39.91
CA PRO A 135 9.24 26.70 40.09
C PRO A 135 7.83 26.76 39.47
N ILE A 136 7.31 27.97 39.23
CA ILE A 136 6.00 28.20 38.62
C ILE A 136 6.02 27.76 37.12
N TRP A 137 7.14 27.95 36.43
CA TRP A 137 7.28 27.55 35.03
C TRP A 137 7.41 26.03 34.85
N TYR A 138 7.95 25.32 35.87
CA TYR A 138 7.98 23.86 35.87
C TYR A 138 6.57 23.26 35.99
N ALA A 139 5.74 23.84 36.88
CA ALA A 139 4.36 23.39 37.05
C ALA A 139 3.51 23.65 35.79
N LEU A 140 3.71 24.79 35.11
CA LEU A 140 3.02 25.11 33.85
C LEU A 140 3.49 24.24 32.70
N SER A 141 4.80 23.96 32.59
CA SER A 141 5.32 23.06 31.51
C SER A 141 4.87 21.62 31.69
N VAL A 142 4.87 21.07 32.92
CA VAL A 142 4.36 19.71 33.22
C VAL A 142 2.85 19.64 32.94
N GLY A 143 2.08 20.69 33.33
CA GLY A 143 0.65 20.80 33.02
C GLY A 143 0.36 20.83 31.51
N LEU A 144 1.18 21.55 30.74
CA LEU A 144 1.05 21.64 29.28
C LEU A 144 1.42 20.29 28.58
N PHE A 145 2.46 19.60 29.08
CA PHE A 145 2.84 18.29 28.57
C PHE A 145 1.79 17.21 28.88
N LEU A 146 1.20 17.25 30.08
CA LEU A 146 0.09 16.35 30.45
C LEU A 146 -1.17 16.64 29.64
N ALA A 147 -1.50 17.91 29.42
CA ALA A 147 -2.63 18.31 28.57
C ALA A 147 -2.41 17.93 27.09
N ALA A 148 -1.20 18.12 26.57
CA ALA A 148 -0.84 17.70 25.22
C ALA A 148 -0.85 16.14 25.08
N GLY A 149 -0.34 15.43 26.09
CA GLY A 149 -0.38 13.95 26.10
C GLY A 149 -1.81 13.41 26.17
N LEU A 150 -2.67 14.00 27.00
CA LEU A 150 -4.10 13.67 27.05
C LEU A 150 -4.83 14.05 25.77
N GLY A 151 -4.48 15.17 25.14
CA GLY A 151 -5.03 15.61 23.85
C GLY A 151 -4.67 14.63 22.72
N VAL A 152 -3.41 14.18 22.62
CA VAL A 152 -2.96 13.21 21.63
C VAL A 152 -3.60 11.83 21.89
N ALA A 153 -3.72 11.39 23.15
CA ALA A 153 -4.38 10.17 23.50
C ALA A 153 -5.90 10.22 23.19
N SER A 154 -6.53 11.38 23.40
CA SER A 154 -7.94 11.61 23.08
C SER A 154 -8.16 11.65 21.57
N LEU A 155 -7.27 12.28 20.80
CA LEU A 155 -7.34 12.31 19.33
C LEU A 155 -7.17 10.90 18.75
N LYS A 156 -6.16 10.13 19.22
CA LYS A 156 -6.00 8.73 18.81
C LYS A 156 -7.21 7.86 19.18
N ARG A 157 -7.84 8.13 20.33
CA ARG A 157 -9.04 7.42 20.75
C ARG A 157 -10.27 7.81 19.93
N VAL A 158 -10.37 9.09 19.53
CA VAL A 158 -11.44 9.59 18.66
C VAL A 158 -11.24 9.08 17.23
N GLU A 159 -10.00 9.03 16.70
CA GLU A 159 -9.70 8.42 15.40
C GLU A 159 -9.96 6.91 15.42
N SER A 160 -9.56 6.20 16.48
CA SER A 160 -9.86 4.79 16.65
C SER A 160 -11.37 4.53 16.75
N ASN A 161 -12.10 5.38 17.48
CA ASN A 161 -13.56 5.27 17.61
C ASN A 161 -14.29 5.69 16.32
N ARG A 162 -13.78 6.66 15.56
CA ARG A 162 -14.30 7.00 14.23
C ARG A 162 -14.03 5.88 13.23
N ALA A 163 -12.85 5.28 13.22
CA ALA A 163 -12.55 4.11 12.41
C ALA A 163 -13.44 2.91 12.78
N ALA A 164 -13.72 2.71 14.07
CA ALA A 164 -14.65 1.66 14.53
C ALA A 164 -16.12 1.98 14.21
N ALA A 165 -16.53 3.24 14.23
CA ALA A 165 -17.90 3.67 13.92
C ALA A 165 -18.16 3.75 12.40
N ALA A 166 -17.14 3.96 11.57
CA ALA A 166 -17.23 3.92 10.12
C ALA A 166 -17.38 2.50 9.56
N MET A 167 -17.11 1.46 10.36
CA MET A 167 -17.33 0.07 9.99
C MET A 167 -18.81 -0.32 10.17
N ARG A 168 -19.69 0.09 9.28
CA ARG A 168 -20.94 -0.66 9.09
C ARG A 168 -20.57 -2.02 8.51
N VAL A 169 -20.83 -3.06 9.29
CA VAL A 169 -20.55 -4.45 8.94
C VAL A 169 -21.86 -5.15 8.62
N ASP A 170 -22.05 -5.52 7.37
CA ASP A 170 -23.18 -6.35 6.96
C ASP A 170 -22.79 -7.82 7.08
N ARG A 171 -23.69 -8.66 7.56
CA ARG A 171 -23.43 -10.08 7.86
C ARG A 171 -24.49 -10.98 7.27
N TRP A 172 -24.06 -12.11 6.69
CA TRP A 172 -24.95 -13.13 6.14
C TRP A 172 -24.49 -14.52 6.57
N GLU A 173 -25.44 -15.39 6.79
CA GLU A 173 -25.18 -16.81 6.96
C GLU A 173 -25.09 -17.49 5.60
N LEU A 174 -24.11 -18.36 5.43
CA LEU A 174 -23.88 -19.07 4.18
C LEU A 174 -24.31 -20.53 4.28
N PRO A 175 -24.75 -21.17 3.18
CA PRO A 175 -25.15 -22.57 3.17
C PRO A 175 -23.95 -23.54 3.23
N VAL A 176 -22.83 -23.14 3.80
CA VAL A 176 -21.60 -23.91 3.95
C VAL A 176 -21.09 -23.86 5.39
N ARG A 177 -20.21 -24.79 5.77
CA ARG A 177 -19.70 -24.86 7.15
C ARG A 177 -18.19 -24.67 7.25
N HIS A 178 -17.44 -25.12 6.26
CA HIS A 178 -15.98 -25.21 6.30
C HIS A 178 -15.31 -24.37 5.21
N PRO A 179 -15.44 -23.03 5.28
CA PRO A 179 -14.80 -22.14 4.32
C PRO A 179 -13.29 -22.19 4.51
N ALA A 180 -12.55 -22.20 3.38
CA ALA A 180 -11.09 -22.18 3.36
C ALA A 180 -10.50 -20.93 2.71
N GLY A 181 -11.30 -20.19 1.95
CA GLY A 181 -10.84 -19.01 1.25
C GLY A 181 -11.97 -18.23 0.60
N LEU A 182 -11.66 -17.01 0.20
CA LEU A 182 -12.56 -16.11 -0.50
C LEU A 182 -11.77 -15.37 -1.58
N ALA A 183 -12.33 -15.22 -2.77
CA ALA A 183 -11.74 -14.49 -3.88
C ALA A 183 -12.79 -13.69 -4.64
N PHE A 184 -12.38 -12.69 -5.42
CA PHE A 184 -13.28 -11.91 -6.26
C PHE A 184 -12.82 -11.99 -7.72
N ASP A 185 -13.74 -12.24 -8.64
CA ASP A 185 -13.44 -12.43 -10.07
C ASP A 185 -13.71 -11.21 -10.95
N GLY A 186 -14.09 -10.10 -10.33
CA GLY A 186 -14.55 -8.87 -11.00
C GLY A 186 -16.06 -8.75 -11.07
N LYS A 187 -16.83 -9.81 -10.74
CA LYS A 187 -18.32 -9.84 -10.78
C LYS A 187 -18.93 -10.50 -9.55
N ALA A 188 -18.37 -11.62 -9.13
CA ALA A 188 -18.88 -12.43 -8.03
C ALA A 188 -17.79 -12.72 -6.99
N LEU A 189 -18.21 -12.94 -5.75
CA LEU A 189 -17.36 -13.50 -4.71
C LEU A 189 -17.34 -15.01 -4.83
N TRP A 190 -16.14 -15.60 -4.85
CA TRP A 190 -15.94 -17.02 -4.92
C TRP A 190 -15.49 -17.54 -3.57
N LEU A 191 -16.39 -18.27 -2.92
CA LEU A 191 -16.13 -18.96 -1.67
C LEU A 191 -15.53 -20.34 -1.96
N VAL A 192 -14.41 -20.64 -1.31
CA VAL A 192 -13.78 -21.95 -1.33
C VAL A 192 -14.25 -22.72 -0.11
N GLU A 193 -14.81 -23.90 -0.32
CA GLU A 193 -15.27 -24.82 0.74
C GLU A 193 -14.51 -26.14 0.61
N TRP A 194 -13.67 -26.44 1.63
CA TRP A 194 -12.72 -27.54 1.51
C TRP A 194 -13.33 -28.90 1.80
N PHE A 195 -14.35 -29.01 2.65
CA PHE A 195 -14.92 -30.28 3.05
C PHE A 195 -15.77 -30.91 1.93
N THR A 196 -16.64 -30.14 1.29
CA THR A 196 -17.40 -30.60 0.12
C THR A 196 -16.63 -30.41 -1.20
N GLN A 197 -15.39 -29.92 -1.14
CA GLN A 197 -14.54 -29.69 -2.32
C GLN A 197 -15.22 -28.80 -3.36
N SER A 198 -15.89 -27.75 -2.91
CA SER A 198 -16.75 -26.93 -3.77
C SER A 198 -16.36 -25.47 -3.79
N PHE A 199 -16.68 -24.83 -4.90
CA PHE A 199 -16.68 -23.39 -5.06
C PHE A 199 -18.11 -22.87 -5.18
N TYR A 200 -18.40 -21.77 -4.49
CA TYR A 200 -19.67 -21.08 -4.56
C TYR A 200 -19.45 -19.68 -5.09
N ALA A 201 -20.05 -19.33 -6.22
CA ALA A 201 -20.09 -17.96 -6.69
C ALA A 201 -21.28 -17.25 -6.05
N LEU A 202 -21.01 -16.17 -5.33
CA LEU A 202 -21.98 -15.38 -4.58
C LEU A 202 -22.12 -13.99 -5.21
N SER A 203 -23.35 -13.49 -5.28
CA SER A 203 -23.60 -12.10 -5.65
C SER A 203 -23.02 -11.14 -4.61
N THR A 204 -22.36 -10.07 -5.03
CA THR A 204 -21.89 -8.99 -4.13
C THR A 204 -23.00 -8.09 -3.61
N GLU A 205 -24.18 -8.13 -4.23
CA GLU A 205 -25.33 -7.29 -3.86
C GLU A 205 -26.14 -7.90 -2.70
N ASN A 206 -26.52 -9.18 -2.86
CA ASN A 206 -27.44 -9.86 -1.95
C ASN A 206 -26.90 -11.18 -1.39
N THR A 207 -25.65 -11.54 -1.73
CA THR A 207 -24.94 -12.78 -1.32
C THR A 207 -25.63 -14.10 -1.73
N ALA A 208 -26.59 -14.01 -2.66
CA ALA A 208 -27.24 -15.20 -3.21
C ALA A 208 -26.23 -16.07 -3.95
N VAL A 209 -26.35 -17.39 -3.78
CA VAL A 209 -25.54 -18.37 -4.52
C VAL A 209 -26.00 -18.37 -5.99
N GLN A 210 -25.12 -17.99 -6.88
CA GLN A 210 -25.36 -17.96 -8.33
C GLN A 210 -24.91 -19.24 -9.01
N LEU A 211 -23.86 -19.87 -8.49
CA LEU A 211 -23.24 -21.05 -9.07
C LEU A 211 -22.56 -21.88 -7.98
N VAL A 212 -22.62 -23.19 -8.12
CA VAL A 212 -21.86 -24.13 -7.30
C VAL A 212 -21.04 -25.04 -8.24
N ARG A 213 -19.77 -25.23 -7.92
CA ARG A 213 -18.89 -26.15 -8.62
C ARG A 213 -18.21 -27.10 -7.67
N HIS A 214 -18.43 -28.36 -7.88
CA HIS A 214 -17.80 -29.44 -7.12
C HIS A 214 -16.57 -29.98 -7.86
N LEU A 215 -15.47 -30.14 -7.14
CA LEU A 215 -14.23 -30.74 -7.65
C LEU A 215 -14.08 -32.16 -7.07
N THR A 216 -14.15 -33.17 -7.92
CA THR A 216 -14.15 -34.57 -7.48
C THR A 216 -12.78 -35.12 -7.07
N ALA A 217 -11.68 -34.48 -7.47
CA ALA A 217 -10.33 -35.01 -7.33
C ALA A 217 -9.37 -34.13 -6.52
N GLU A 218 -9.86 -33.03 -5.95
CA GLU A 218 -9.00 -32.02 -5.32
C GLU A 218 -9.69 -31.40 -4.13
N THR A 219 -8.94 -31.16 -3.06
CA THR A 219 -9.42 -30.40 -1.88
C THR A 219 -8.95 -28.95 -2.00
N PRO A 220 -9.78 -28.02 -2.51
CA PRO A 220 -9.38 -26.63 -2.71
C PRO A 220 -9.26 -25.91 -1.37
N VAL A 221 -8.22 -25.09 -1.21
CA VAL A 221 -7.98 -24.29 0.01
C VAL A 221 -7.88 -22.79 -0.27
N ALA A 222 -7.60 -22.40 -1.50
CA ALA A 222 -7.50 -20.99 -1.88
C ALA A 222 -7.81 -20.80 -3.37
N ALA A 223 -8.21 -19.57 -3.73
CA ALA A 223 -8.40 -19.16 -5.10
C ALA A 223 -7.96 -17.72 -5.32
N ALA A 224 -7.59 -17.39 -6.57
CA ALA A 224 -7.37 -16.04 -7.07
C ALA A 224 -7.76 -15.97 -8.55
N PHE A 225 -8.01 -14.78 -9.05
CA PHE A 225 -8.41 -14.57 -10.44
C PHE A 225 -7.46 -13.63 -11.16
N THR A 226 -7.18 -13.95 -12.41
CA THR A 226 -6.61 -13.03 -13.40
C THR A 226 -7.70 -12.72 -14.45
N ALA A 227 -7.44 -11.81 -15.38
CA ALA A 227 -8.36 -11.56 -16.48
C ALA A 227 -8.69 -12.82 -17.28
N GLU A 228 -7.71 -13.73 -17.44
CA GLU A 228 -7.79 -14.89 -18.34
C GLU A 228 -8.02 -16.22 -17.63
N ALA A 229 -7.70 -16.33 -16.34
CA ALA A 229 -7.68 -17.61 -15.64
C ALA A 229 -8.14 -17.50 -14.19
N MET A 230 -8.64 -18.62 -13.68
CA MET A 230 -8.77 -18.88 -12.26
C MET A 230 -7.56 -19.66 -11.78
N TRP A 231 -7.00 -19.28 -10.65
CA TRP A 231 -5.93 -19.99 -9.97
C TRP A 231 -6.49 -20.61 -8.69
N THR A 232 -6.22 -21.87 -8.46
CA THR A 232 -6.66 -22.58 -7.25
C THR A 232 -5.47 -23.28 -6.60
N VAL A 233 -5.53 -23.47 -5.30
CA VAL A 233 -4.56 -24.28 -4.55
C VAL A 233 -5.28 -25.41 -3.89
N SER A 234 -4.75 -26.62 -4.06
CA SER A 234 -5.20 -27.81 -3.34
C SER A 234 -4.47 -27.97 -2.01
N ALA A 235 -5.04 -28.75 -1.09
CA ALA A 235 -4.47 -28.99 0.24
C ALA A 235 -3.05 -29.58 0.23
N ASP A 236 -2.67 -30.29 -0.83
CA ASP A 236 -1.31 -30.81 -1.04
C ASP A 236 -0.29 -29.74 -1.51
N GLY A 237 -0.75 -28.50 -1.70
CA GLY A 237 0.06 -27.38 -2.18
C GLY A 237 0.20 -27.29 -3.70
N THR A 238 -0.52 -28.11 -4.45
CA THR A 238 -0.56 -28.02 -5.92
C THR A 238 -1.33 -26.75 -6.33
N VAL A 239 -0.69 -25.90 -7.10
CA VAL A 239 -1.34 -24.74 -7.74
C VAL A 239 -1.87 -25.19 -9.10
N ILE A 240 -3.10 -24.82 -9.42
CA ILE A 240 -3.74 -25.21 -10.66
C ILE A 240 -4.28 -23.96 -11.35
N ARG A 241 -3.80 -23.72 -12.56
CA ARG A 241 -4.38 -22.73 -13.47
C ARG A 241 -5.54 -23.35 -14.21
N ARG A 242 -6.69 -22.70 -14.19
CA ARG A 242 -7.95 -23.19 -14.78
C ARG A 242 -8.55 -22.17 -15.74
N MET A 243 -9.34 -22.65 -16.68
CA MET A 243 -10.21 -21.78 -17.46
C MET A 243 -11.26 -21.12 -16.56
N ARG A 244 -11.63 -19.89 -16.89
CA ARG A 244 -12.71 -19.14 -16.17
C ARG A 244 -14.11 -19.57 -16.63
N GLU A 245 -14.22 -20.62 -17.36
CA GLU A 245 -15.49 -21.18 -17.79
C GLU A 245 -16.21 -21.93 -16.67
N GLU A 246 -17.44 -22.27 -16.92
CA GLU A 246 -18.28 -22.99 -15.96
C GLU A 246 -17.69 -24.32 -15.48
N LYS A 247 -16.97 -25.05 -16.33
CA LYS A 247 -16.34 -26.34 -16.00
C LYS A 247 -15.06 -26.22 -15.19
N MET A 248 -14.45 -25.03 -15.12
CA MET A 248 -13.16 -24.79 -14.45
C MET A 248 -12.07 -25.77 -14.91
N THR A 249 -12.01 -26.03 -16.21
CA THR A 249 -11.09 -27.01 -16.80
C THR A 249 -9.64 -26.69 -16.43
N PRO A 250 -8.86 -27.65 -15.88
CA PRO A 250 -7.46 -27.44 -15.58
C PRO A 250 -6.65 -27.23 -16.87
N LEU A 251 -5.88 -26.14 -16.92
CA LEU A 251 -4.94 -25.82 -18.01
C LEU A 251 -3.53 -26.31 -17.68
N THR A 252 -3.07 -26.04 -16.45
CA THR A 252 -1.73 -26.40 -16.00
C THR A 252 -1.75 -26.71 -14.51
N ARG A 253 -0.95 -27.66 -14.08
CA ARG A 253 -0.75 -28.06 -12.69
C ARG A 253 0.71 -27.81 -12.31
N TYR A 254 0.92 -27.20 -11.14
CA TYR A 254 2.22 -26.89 -10.56
C TYR A 254 2.33 -27.61 -9.20
N PRO A 255 2.86 -28.84 -9.17
CA PRO A 255 2.90 -29.63 -7.95
C PRO A 255 3.70 -28.93 -6.84
N ARG A 256 3.13 -28.84 -5.65
CA ARG A 256 3.75 -28.24 -4.45
C ARG A 256 4.30 -26.81 -4.62
N ALA A 257 3.80 -26.05 -5.58
CA ALA A 257 4.23 -24.67 -5.78
C ALA A 257 3.84 -23.74 -4.62
N ALA A 258 2.74 -24.06 -3.91
CA ALA A 258 2.27 -23.32 -2.75
C ALA A 258 1.98 -24.25 -1.55
N PRO A 259 3.02 -24.85 -0.92
CA PRO A 259 2.82 -25.76 0.21
C PRO A 259 2.22 -25.03 1.41
N ASN A 260 1.36 -25.72 2.17
CA ASN A 260 0.66 -25.20 3.35
C ASN A 260 -0.02 -23.83 3.11
N SER A 261 -0.60 -23.65 1.92
CA SER A 261 -1.15 -22.37 1.51
C SER A 261 -2.34 -21.96 2.36
N ALA A 262 -2.26 -20.77 2.97
CA ALA A 262 -3.37 -20.10 3.61
C ALA A 262 -4.10 -19.12 2.67
N GLY A 263 -3.56 -18.86 1.47
CA GLY A 263 -4.15 -17.98 0.49
C GLY A 263 -3.21 -17.73 -0.68
N ILE A 264 -3.81 -17.35 -1.79
CA ILE A 264 -3.12 -16.85 -2.97
C ILE A 264 -3.76 -15.55 -3.44
N ALA A 265 -2.98 -14.69 -4.09
CA ALA A 265 -3.44 -13.44 -4.68
C ALA A 265 -2.68 -13.15 -5.98
N PHE A 266 -3.29 -12.41 -6.88
CA PHE A 266 -2.63 -11.93 -8.10
C PHE A 266 -2.57 -10.41 -8.10
N ASP A 267 -1.38 -9.83 -8.30
CA ASP A 267 -1.15 -8.38 -8.20
C ASP A 267 -1.17 -7.65 -9.57
N GLY A 268 -1.60 -8.35 -10.60
CA GLY A 268 -1.60 -7.87 -11.98
C GLY A 268 -0.42 -8.38 -12.80
N LEU A 269 0.67 -8.84 -12.16
CA LEU A 269 1.88 -9.34 -12.80
C LEU A 269 2.36 -10.67 -12.20
N TYR A 270 2.29 -10.81 -10.89
CA TYR A 270 2.81 -11.96 -10.14
C TYR A 270 1.70 -12.67 -9.37
N LEU A 271 1.82 -13.97 -9.24
CA LEU A 271 1.03 -14.73 -8.30
C LEU A 271 1.76 -14.75 -6.94
N TRP A 272 1.03 -14.50 -5.88
CA TRP A 272 1.53 -14.55 -4.52
C TRP A 272 0.91 -15.72 -3.77
N SER A 273 1.68 -16.37 -2.92
CA SER A 273 1.19 -17.39 -2.00
C SER A 273 1.65 -17.12 -0.58
N LEU A 274 0.80 -17.46 0.40
CA LEU A 274 1.10 -17.35 1.82
C LEU A 274 1.20 -18.74 2.43
N ASP A 275 2.41 -19.15 2.82
CA ASP A 275 2.67 -20.41 3.52
C ASP A 275 2.43 -20.22 5.02
N ALA A 276 1.37 -20.85 5.54
CA ALA A 276 0.98 -20.73 6.94
C ALA A 276 2.00 -21.36 7.91
N ARG A 277 2.66 -22.45 7.48
CA ARG A 277 3.59 -23.19 8.32
C ARG A 277 4.99 -22.54 8.35
N ALA A 278 5.52 -22.21 7.17
CA ALA A 278 6.81 -21.55 7.06
C ALA A 278 6.76 -20.08 7.43
N LYS A 279 5.56 -19.48 7.52
CA LYS A 279 5.31 -18.06 7.75
C LYS A 279 6.05 -17.18 6.73
N VAL A 280 5.85 -17.47 5.45
CA VAL A 280 6.43 -16.71 4.35
C VAL A 280 5.42 -16.39 3.26
N LEU A 281 5.61 -15.23 2.65
CA LEU A 281 5.00 -14.84 1.39
C LEU A 281 5.95 -15.20 0.26
N ARG A 282 5.48 -15.93 -0.75
CA ARG A 282 6.25 -16.20 -1.97
C ARG A 282 5.66 -15.42 -3.13
N LYS A 283 6.54 -14.78 -3.86
CA LYS A 283 6.24 -14.10 -5.12
C LYS A 283 6.63 -15.03 -6.28
N HIS A 284 5.67 -15.38 -7.11
CA HIS A 284 5.88 -16.29 -8.23
C HIS A 284 5.80 -15.57 -9.57
N LEU A 285 6.69 -15.91 -10.47
CA LEU A 285 6.55 -15.61 -11.89
C LEU A 285 5.41 -16.48 -12.46
N VAL A 286 4.59 -15.89 -13.33
CA VAL A 286 3.57 -16.66 -14.07
C VAL A 286 4.21 -17.23 -15.34
N ASP A 287 5.26 -18.03 -15.14
CA ASP A 287 6.00 -18.74 -16.16
C ASP A 287 5.54 -20.23 -16.27
N ARG A 288 6.26 -21.03 -17.05
CA ARG A 288 5.94 -22.43 -17.28
C ARG A 288 6.03 -23.28 -16.01
N GLU A 289 6.84 -22.88 -15.02
CA GLU A 289 7.13 -23.64 -13.81
C GLU A 289 6.54 -23.00 -12.55
N LEU A 290 5.95 -21.81 -12.67
CA LEU A 290 5.50 -20.98 -11.56
C LEU A 290 6.66 -20.70 -10.58
N SER A 291 7.79 -20.27 -11.14
CA SER A 291 9.05 -20.10 -10.42
C SER A 291 8.94 -19.09 -9.30
N VAL A 292 9.56 -19.40 -8.15
CA VAL A 292 9.61 -18.46 -7.01
C VAL A 292 10.66 -17.39 -7.29
N LEU A 293 10.22 -16.16 -7.50
CA LEU A 293 11.09 -14.99 -7.72
C LEU A 293 11.66 -14.46 -6.41
N ALA A 294 10.85 -14.44 -5.34
CA ALA A 294 11.27 -13.92 -4.05
C ALA A 294 10.45 -14.54 -2.91
N THR A 295 11.04 -14.55 -1.71
CA THR A 295 10.41 -15.03 -0.49
C THR A 295 10.59 -13.98 0.60
N TYR A 296 9.50 -13.62 1.29
CA TYR A 296 9.45 -12.61 2.33
C TYR A 296 8.90 -13.22 3.62
N LYS A 297 9.41 -12.79 4.76
CA LYS A 297 8.91 -13.25 6.06
C LYS A 297 7.51 -12.64 6.29
N TRP A 298 6.54 -13.50 6.60
CA TRP A 298 5.24 -13.06 7.09
C TRP A 298 5.26 -12.89 8.61
N ARG A 299 4.72 -11.78 9.13
CA ARG A 299 4.84 -11.39 10.55
C ARG A 299 3.56 -11.56 11.36
N GLY A 300 2.52 -12.15 10.81
CA GLY A 300 1.29 -12.44 11.56
C GLY A 300 1.39 -13.68 12.45
N ALA A 301 0.34 -13.91 13.23
CA ALA A 301 0.26 -15.04 14.16
C ALA A 301 -0.30 -16.30 13.48
N LYS A 302 -1.48 -16.23 12.83
CA LYS A 302 -2.15 -17.36 12.15
C LYS A 302 -2.70 -16.91 10.78
N ALA A 303 -2.04 -17.32 9.73
CA ALA A 303 -2.43 -17.00 8.36
C ALA A 303 -3.76 -17.70 7.98
N ALA A 304 -4.68 -16.95 7.33
CA ALA A 304 -5.99 -17.46 6.90
C ALA A 304 -6.51 -16.85 5.58
N GLY A 305 -5.71 -16.07 4.89
CA GLY A 305 -6.10 -15.49 3.60
C GLY A 305 -5.05 -14.53 3.06
N LEU A 306 -5.08 -14.34 1.75
CA LEU A 306 -4.23 -13.39 1.03
C LEU A 306 -5.07 -12.77 -0.08
N LEU A 307 -4.97 -11.45 -0.25
CA LEU A 307 -5.68 -10.72 -1.29
C LEU A 307 -4.87 -9.52 -1.78
N PHE A 308 -5.25 -8.97 -2.91
CA PHE A 308 -4.71 -7.74 -3.48
C PHE A 308 -5.84 -6.74 -3.72
N ASP A 309 -5.67 -5.50 -3.26
CA ASP A 309 -6.68 -4.44 -3.33
C ASP A 309 -6.57 -3.56 -4.58
N GLY A 310 -5.73 -3.94 -5.54
CA GLY A 310 -5.37 -3.14 -6.71
C GLY A 310 -4.16 -2.23 -6.50
N LYS A 311 -3.66 -2.09 -5.26
CA LYS A 311 -2.52 -1.25 -4.88
C LYS A 311 -1.49 -1.98 -4.03
N THR A 312 -1.95 -2.72 -3.03
CA THR A 312 -1.11 -3.40 -2.04
C THR A 312 -1.62 -4.80 -1.73
N LEU A 313 -0.71 -5.65 -1.28
CA LEU A 313 -1.02 -6.97 -0.79
C LEU A 313 -1.54 -6.90 0.65
N TRP A 314 -2.56 -7.69 0.96
CA TRP A 314 -3.12 -7.83 2.29
C TRP A 314 -3.18 -9.30 2.69
N SER A 315 -2.92 -9.58 3.95
CA SER A 315 -3.10 -10.91 4.52
C SER A 315 -4.07 -10.89 5.70
N LEU A 316 -4.79 -11.99 5.88
CA LEU A 316 -5.69 -12.19 7.00
C LEU A 316 -4.96 -12.93 8.12
N ASP A 317 -4.90 -12.33 9.29
CA ASP A 317 -4.44 -12.95 10.52
C ASP A 317 -5.64 -13.38 11.36
N ALA A 318 -5.89 -14.69 11.42
CA ALA A 318 -7.02 -15.25 12.12
C ALA A 318 -6.87 -15.21 13.65
N ALA A 319 -5.65 -15.26 14.18
CA ALA A 319 -5.43 -15.20 15.64
C ALA A 319 -5.63 -13.79 16.17
N ASP A 320 -5.03 -12.81 15.51
CA ASP A 320 -5.15 -11.40 15.88
C ASP A 320 -6.42 -10.74 15.34
N ARG A 321 -7.18 -11.45 14.51
CA ARG A 321 -8.46 -11.00 13.93
C ARG A 321 -8.31 -9.66 13.24
N ARG A 322 -7.38 -9.58 12.31
CA ARG A 322 -7.09 -8.38 11.55
C ARG A 322 -6.64 -8.67 10.12
N LEU A 323 -6.87 -7.73 9.23
CA LEU A 323 -6.20 -7.67 7.94
C LEU A 323 -4.90 -6.88 8.11
N LEU A 324 -3.79 -7.41 7.57
CA LEU A 324 -2.47 -6.80 7.60
C LEU A 324 -2.13 -6.27 6.21
N ARG A 325 -1.84 -4.99 6.10
CA ARG A 325 -1.41 -4.33 4.87
C ARG A 325 0.10 -4.41 4.73
N HIS A 326 0.56 -4.95 3.61
CA HIS A 326 1.97 -5.14 3.33
C HIS A 326 2.57 -3.98 2.55
N GLY A 327 3.84 -3.66 2.80
CA GLY A 327 4.59 -2.69 2.01
C GLY A 327 4.75 -3.16 0.56
N ARG A 328 4.59 -2.26 -0.40
CA ARG A 328 4.66 -2.59 -1.84
C ARG A 328 6.04 -3.11 -2.24
N ASP A 329 7.10 -2.44 -1.80
CA ASP A 329 8.48 -2.79 -2.13
C ASP A 329 9.09 -3.78 -1.12
N ARG A 330 8.54 -3.82 0.10
CA ARG A 330 8.98 -4.68 1.19
C ARG A 330 7.77 -5.38 1.83
N PRO A 331 7.28 -6.46 1.22
CA PRO A 331 6.09 -7.20 1.70
C PRO A 331 6.24 -7.81 3.10
N ASP A 332 7.45 -7.92 3.63
CA ASP A 332 7.73 -8.30 5.02
C ASP A 332 7.44 -7.18 6.03
N GLU A 333 7.25 -5.95 5.60
CA GLU A 333 6.84 -4.83 6.44
C GLU A 333 5.31 -4.70 6.47
N ILE A 334 4.76 -4.61 7.68
CA ILE A 334 3.35 -4.30 7.88
C ILE A 334 3.22 -2.78 7.99
N ILE A 335 2.62 -2.16 6.98
CA ILE A 335 2.45 -0.70 6.89
C ILE A 335 1.08 -0.23 7.39
N GLY A 336 0.20 -1.15 7.75
CA GLY A 336 -1.12 -0.86 8.30
C GLY A 336 -1.88 -2.12 8.68
N SER A 337 -2.94 -1.96 9.45
CA SER A 337 -3.83 -3.07 9.78
C SER A 337 -5.26 -2.61 9.99
N VAL A 338 -6.22 -3.47 9.64
CA VAL A 338 -7.65 -3.27 9.86
C VAL A 338 -8.12 -4.32 10.86
N PRO A 339 -8.60 -3.91 12.05
CA PRO A 339 -9.17 -4.85 13.01
C PRO A 339 -10.52 -5.39 12.52
N LEU A 340 -10.84 -6.62 12.88
CA LEU A 340 -12.08 -7.31 12.53
C LEU A 340 -12.90 -7.56 13.83
N PRO A 341 -13.57 -6.54 14.38
CA PRO A 341 -14.25 -6.62 15.69
C PRO A 341 -15.41 -7.59 15.69
N GLU A 342 -15.97 -7.95 14.54
CA GLU A 342 -17.04 -8.94 14.39
C GLU A 342 -16.63 -10.36 14.80
N TYR A 343 -15.33 -10.63 14.82
CA TYR A 343 -14.75 -11.90 15.31
C TYR A 343 -14.31 -11.84 16.78
N ALA A 344 -14.46 -10.69 17.45
CA ALA A 344 -13.97 -10.49 18.82
C ALA A 344 -14.60 -11.44 19.84
N ARG A 345 -15.87 -11.82 19.65
CA ARG A 345 -16.58 -12.76 20.53
C ARG A 345 -16.04 -14.18 20.48
N GLY A 346 -15.28 -14.54 19.45
CA GLY A 346 -14.72 -15.87 19.29
C GLY A 346 -15.69 -16.93 18.78
N ASP A 347 -16.91 -16.58 18.44
CA ASP A 347 -17.91 -17.52 17.90
C ASP A 347 -17.53 -17.99 16.49
N PHE A 348 -16.75 -17.18 15.78
CA PHE A 348 -16.23 -17.47 14.44
C PHE A 348 -14.75 -17.20 14.37
N ILE A 349 -14.05 -18.00 13.54
CA ILE A 349 -12.65 -17.83 13.20
C ILE A 349 -12.60 -17.36 11.73
N PRO A 350 -11.95 -16.23 11.42
CA PRO A 350 -11.79 -15.82 10.01
C PRO A 350 -10.99 -16.84 9.22
N ALA A 351 -11.51 -17.24 8.05
CA ALA A 351 -10.97 -18.32 7.22
C ALA A 351 -10.68 -17.89 5.77
N GLY A 352 -11.03 -16.67 5.37
CA GLY A 352 -10.77 -16.15 4.05
C GLY A 352 -11.12 -14.69 3.94
N ALA A 353 -10.47 -13.99 3.01
CA ALA A 353 -10.73 -12.58 2.73
C ALA A 353 -10.61 -12.27 1.23
N ALA A 354 -11.39 -11.30 0.75
CA ALA A 354 -11.35 -10.78 -0.61
C ALA A 354 -11.59 -9.27 -0.64
N TRP A 355 -11.20 -8.64 -1.75
CA TRP A 355 -11.49 -7.24 -2.09
C TRP A 355 -12.32 -7.20 -3.37
N ASP A 356 -13.47 -6.53 -3.35
CA ASP A 356 -14.39 -6.45 -4.50
C ASP A 356 -14.19 -5.23 -5.40
N GLY A 357 -13.11 -4.49 -5.18
CA GLY A 357 -12.84 -3.21 -5.85
C GLY A 357 -13.27 -2.00 -5.00
N SER A 358 -14.11 -2.20 -3.99
CA SER A 358 -14.61 -1.13 -3.12
C SER A 358 -14.60 -1.49 -1.63
N ARG A 359 -14.74 -2.77 -1.28
CA ARG A 359 -14.93 -3.24 0.09
C ARG A 359 -14.17 -4.53 0.37
N PHE A 360 -13.73 -4.68 1.62
CA PHE A 360 -13.23 -5.95 2.10
C PHE A 360 -14.40 -6.88 2.48
N TRP A 361 -14.21 -8.13 2.14
CA TRP A 361 -15.07 -9.23 2.53
C TRP A 361 -14.26 -10.24 3.31
N THR A 362 -14.85 -10.80 4.35
CA THR A 362 -14.26 -11.92 5.07
C THR A 362 -15.30 -13.02 5.27
N VAL A 363 -14.83 -14.25 5.33
CA VAL A 363 -15.65 -15.40 5.70
C VAL A 363 -15.12 -16.01 6.99
N GLY A 364 -16.02 -16.39 7.89
CA GLY A 364 -15.68 -17.03 9.17
C GLY A 364 -16.30 -18.39 9.31
N GLU A 365 -15.50 -19.32 9.85
CA GLU A 365 -15.94 -20.66 10.26
C GLU A 365 -16.43 -20.62 11.71
N PRO A 366 -17.56 -21.30 12.08
CA PRO A 366 -17.98 -21.43 13.46
C PRO A 366 -16.92 -22.13 14.31
N THR A 367 -16.53 -21.56 15.44
CA THR A 367 -15.48 -22.10 16.32
C THR A 367 -15.82 -23.47 16.88
N ASN A 368 -17.11 -23.76 17.08
CA ASN A 368 -17.60 -25.04 17.58
C ASN A 368 -17.81 -26.08 16.48
N GLY A 369 -17.48 -25.78 15.21
CA GLY A 369 -17.70 -26.64 14.04
C GLY A 369 -19.17 -26.90 13.71
N LYS A 370 -20.12 -26.21 14.37
CA LYS A 370 -21.55 -26.40 14.20
C LYS A 370 -22.21 -25.13 13.67
N GLY A 371 -23.13 -25.30 12.72
CA GLY A 371 -23.85 -24.19 12.12
C GLY A 371 -23.25 -23.66 10.83
N PRO A 372 -23.88 -22.67 10.22
CA PRO A 372 -23.45 -22.08 8.96
C PRO A 372 -22.23 -21.19 9.14
N ALA A 373 -21.40 -21.10 8.10
CA ALA A 373 -20.35 -20.09 8.00
C ALA A 373 -20.96 -18.69 7.87
N ARG A 374 -20.20 -17.67 8.22
CA ARG A 374 -20.64 -16.27 8.17
C ARG A 374 -19.81 -15.50 7.19
N LEU A 375 -20.47 -14.83 6.23
CA LEU A 375 -19.88 -13.85 5.34
C LEU A 375 -20.07 -12.46 5.96
N VAL A 376 -19.02 -11.64 5.86
CA VAL A 376 -19.00 -10.30 6.42
C VAL A 376 -18.48 -9.33 5.36
N ARG A 377 -19.21 -8.24 5.13
CA ARG A 377 -18.80 -7.12 4.28
C ARG A 377 -18.41 -5.94 5.15
N HIS A 378 -17.18 -5.47 4.97
CA HIS A 378 -16.64 -4.36 5.74
C HIS A 378 -16.73 -3.07 4.93
N ASN A 379 -17.38 -2.05 5.49
CA ASN A 379 -17.37 -0.71 4.93
C ASN A 379 -16.13 0.00 5.46
N VAL A 380 -14.98 -0.23 4.84
CA VAL A 380 -13.75 0.51 5.11
C VAL A 380 -13.68 1.64 4.11
N GLU A 381 -13.79 2.89 4.56
CA GLU A 381 -13.41 4.02 3.72
C GLU A 381 -11.93 3.86 3.38
N ALA A 382 -11.60 3.99 2.09
CA ALA A 382 -10.27 3.71 1.55
C ALA A 382 -9.19 4.51 2.29
N PHE A 383 -8.16 3.78 2.78
CA PHE A 383 -6.95 4.37 3.35
C PHE A 383 -6.05 4.98 2.27
#